data_6adaa59649047215428574fb29c5184e
#
_entry.id   6adaa59649047215428574fb29c5184e
#
_cell.length_a   1.000
_cell.length_b   1.000
_cell.length_c   1.000
_cell.angle_alpha   90.00
_cell.angle_beta   90.00
_cell.angle_gamma   90.00
#
_symmetry.space_group_name_H-M   'P 1'
#
loop_
_entity.id
_entity.type
_entity.pdbx_description
1 polymer ?
#
loop_
_entity_poly.entity_id
_entity_poly.type
_entity_poly.pdbx_seq_one_letter_code
_entity_poly.pdbx_strand_id
1 'polypeptide(L)'
;MRIRQEDIVQIIAGKDKGKRGKVQRVMRREGLLFVEGANVVKRHIRPRPNIRQAGIVQMEAPLPMSKVMLICSHCDKAVRVGQWFLEDGKKVRVCRSCQEVID
;
A
#
# COMPACT_ATOMS: atom_id res chain seq x y z
N MET A 1 -4.42 -5.90 10.40
CA MET A 1 -4.41 -5.16 9.17
C MET A 1 -4.46 -6.06 7.95
N ARG A 2 -5.22 -5.66 6.95
CA ARG A 2 -5.59 -6.55 5.84
C ARG A 2 -4.88 -6.28 4.52
N ILE A 3 -3.98 -5.31 4.50
CA ILE A 3 -3.16 -5.01 3.32
C ILE A 3 -1.81 -5.68 3.47
N ARG A 4 -1.36 -6.35 2.41
CA ARG A 4 -0.10 -7.09 2.39
C ARG A 4 0.83 -6.55 1.31
N GLN A 5 2.10 -6.91 1.41
CA GLN A 5 3.09 -6.63 0.38
C GLN A 5 2.62 -7.22 -0.97
N GLU A 6 2.84 -6.46 -2.03
CA GLU A 6 2.45 -6.77 -3.41
C GLU A 6 0.97 -6.60 -3.75
N ASP A 7 0.13 -6.20 -2.78
CA ASP A 7 -1.25 -5.84 -3.08
C ASP A 7 -1.31 -4.57 -3.94
N ILE A 8 -2.32 -4.49 -4.80
CA ILE A 8 -2.62 -3.26 -5.52
C ILE A 8 -3.61 -2.46 -4.71
N VAL A 9 -3.28 -1.21 -4.43
CA VAL A 9 -4.10 -0.32 -3.61
C VAL A 9 -4.37 0.99 -4.33
N GLN A 10 -5.41 1.70 -3.90
CA GLN A 10 -5.71 3.05 -4.36
C GLN A 10 -5.59 4.02 -3.20
N ILE A 11 -4.94 5.15 -3.42
CA ILE A 11 -4.82 6.20 -2.44
C ILE A 11 -6.13 6.99 -2.42
N ILE A 12 -6.74 7.11 -1.24
CA ILE A 12 -8.06 7.72 -1.08
C ILE A 12 -8.03 9.13 -0.48
N ALA A 13 -6.87 9.57 -0.01
CA ALA A 13 -6.72 10.90 0.60
C ALA A 13 -5.32 11.42 0.42
N GLY A 14 -5.18 12.76 0.44
CA GLY A 14 -3.91 13.45 0.32
C GLY A 14 -3.59 13.87 -1.11
N LYS A 15 -2.33 14.26 -1.34
CA LYS A 15 -1.90 14.82 -2.64
C LYS A 15 -1.99 13.82 -3.79
N ASP A 16 -1.90 12.53 -3.51
CA ASP A 16 -1.92 11.48 -4.53
C ASP A 16 -3.27 10.77 -4.63
N LYS A 17 -4.33 11.38 -4.10
CA LYS A 17 -5.68 10.82 -4.15
C LYS A 17 -6.05 10.35 -5.56
N GLY A 18 -6.53 9.11 -5.65
CA GLY A 18 -6.91 8.49 -6.91
C GLY A 18 -5.82 7.67 -7.58
N LYS A 19 -4.57 7.81 -7.16
CA LYS A 19 -3.49 6.99 -7.69
C LYS A 19 -3.62 5.55 -7.22
N ARG A 20 -3.29 4.62 -8.11
CA ARG A 20 -3.20 3.20 -7.81
C ARG A 20 -1.74 2.76 -7.90
N GLY A 21 -1.36 1.83 -7.06
CA GLY A 21 -0.01 1.31 -7.08
C GLY A 21 0.12 0.03 -6.29
N LYS A 22 1.28 -0.59 -6.44
CA LYS A 22 1.60 -1.84 -5.76
C LYS A 22 2.28 -1.53 -4.43
N VAL A 23 1.86 -2.23 -3.38
CA VAL A 23 2.48 -2.11 -2.05
C VAL A 23 3.85 -2.76 -2.08
N GLN A 24 4.89 -1.97 -1.81
CA GLN A 24 6.27 -2.46 -1.78
C GLN A 24 6.63 -3.02 -0.41
N ARG A 25 6.18 -2.34 0.66
CA ARG A 25 6.55 -2.69 2.02
C ARG A 25 5.45 -2.26 2.99
N VAL A 26 5.23 -3.06 4.01
CA VAL A 26 4.26 -2.78 5.07
C VAL A 26 4.98 -2.74 6.40
N MET A 27 4.84 -1.63 7.11
CA MET A 27 5.34 -1.46 8.48
C MET A 27 4.15 -1.50 9.43
N ARG A 28 3.80 -2.70 9.85
CA ARG A 28 2.55 -2.93 10.61
C ARG A 28 2.51 -2.24 11.96
N ARG A 29 3.65 -2.20 12.67
CA ARG A 29 3.73 -1.57 14.00
C ARG A 29 3.44 -0.08 13.93
N GLU A 30 3.94 0.59 12.90
CA GLU A 30 3.77 2.03 12.70
C GLU A 30 2.46 2.36 11.98
N GLY A 31 1.79 1.38 11.40
CA GLY A 31 0.61 1.60 10.58
C GLY A 31 0.91 2.33 9.27
N LEU A 32 2.08 2.11 8.71
CA LEU A 32 2.58 2.76 7.50
C LEU A 32 2.87 1.73 6.41
N LEU A 33 2.84 2.20 5.15
CA LEU A 33 3.24 1.38 4.02
C LEU A 33 3.84 2.24 2.91
N PHE A 34 4.60 1.61 2.04
CA PHE A 34 5.16 2.23 0.84
C PHE A 34 4.39 1.71 -0.38
N VAL A 35 3.95 2.64 -1.22
CA VAL A 35 3.28 2.33 -2.49
C VAL A 35 4.18 2.77 -3.62
N GLU A 36 4.41 1.89 -4.58
CA GLU A 36 5.28 2.14 -5.72
C GLU A 36 4.80 3.36 -6.52
N GLY A 37 5.70 4.32 -6.74
CA GLY A 37 5.40 5.52 -7.48
C GLY A 37 4.53 6.55 -6.77
N ALA A 38 4.17 6.33 -5.51
CA ALA A 38 3.29 7.23 -4.77
C ALA A 38 4.02 7.91 -3.62
N ASN A 39 3.51 9.08 -3.24
CA ASN A 39 4.06 9.90 -2.15
C ASN A 39 5.55 10.16 -2.34
N VAL A 40 5.94 10.46 -3.58
CA VAL A 40 7.33 10.76 -3.91
C VAL A 40 7.69 12.14 -3.38
N VAL A 41 8.78 12.21 -2.62
CA VAL A 41 9.31 13.46 -2.05
C VAL A 41 10.74 13.66 -2.50
N LYS A 42 11.15 14.92 -2.54
CA LYS A 42 12.54 15.28 -2.81
C LYS A 42 13.27 15.47 -1.50
N ARG A 43 14.40 14.81 -1.34
CA ARG A 43 15.25 14.95 -0.16
C ARG A 43 16.64 15.37 -0.54
N HIS A 44 17.21 16.25 0.29
CA HIS A 44 18.64 16.59 0.21
C HIS A 44 19.44 15.50 0.91
N ILE A 45 20.39 14.92 0.18
CA ILE A 45 21.31 13.94 0.75
C ILE A 45 22.70 14.58 0.82
N ARG A 46 23.25 14.64 2.03
CA ARG A 46 24.61 15.16 2.22
C ARG A 46 25.63 14.14 1.73
N PRO A 47 26.74 14.60 1.10
CA PRO A 47 27.82 13.70 0.69
C PRO A 47 28.36 12.95 1.89
N ARG A 48 28.57 11.65 1.71
CA ARG A 48 29.21 10.78 2.70
C ARG A 48 30.13 9.82 1.96
N PRO A 49 31.19 9.29 2.61
CA PRO A 49 32.13 8.40 1.91
C PRO A 49 31.49 7.19 1.24
N ASN A 50 30.38 6.69 1.77
CA ASN A 50 29.66 5.52 1.24
C ASN A 50 28.46 5.88 0.36
N ILE A 51 28.23 7.16 0.06
CA ILE A 51 27.12 7.63 -0.78
C ILE A 51 27.69 8.20 -2.07
N ARG A 52 27.30 7.61 -3.20
CA ARG A 52 27.78 8.05 -4.51
C ARG A 52 27.03 9.26 -5.04
N GLN A 53 25.78 9.46 -4.64
CA GLN A 53 24.98 10.59 -5.04
C GLN A 53 24.76 11.53 -3.88
N ALA A 54 24.98 12.82 -4.14
CA ALA A 54 24.68 13.89 -3.21
C ALA A 54 23.71 14.85 -3.88
N GLY A 55 23.00 15.65 -3.07
CA GLY A 55 22.08 16.66 -3.56
C GLY A 55 20.61 16.26 -3.39
N ILE A 56 19.77 16.51 -4.40
CA ILE A 56 18.33 16.26 -4.32
C ILE A 56 18.02 14.90 -4.94
N VAL A 57 17.42 14.02 -4.14
CA VAL A 57 17.00 12.68 -4.58
C VAL A 57 15.50 12.54 -4.39
N GLN A 58 14.82 11.97 -5.39
CA GLN A 58 13.42 11.63 -5.27
C GLN A 58 13.29 10.26 -4.59
N MET A 59 12.51 10.21 -3.52
CA MET A 59 12.31 9.00 -2.74
C MET A 59 10.82 8.85 -2.40
N GLU A 60 10.34 7.62 -2.38
CA GLU A 60 9.00 7.33 -1.92
C GLU A 60 8.96 7.44 -0.40
N ALA A 61 7.98 8.18 0.13
CA ALA A 61 7.78 8.31 1.57
C ALA A 61 6.64 7.37 2.00
N PRO A 62 6.63 6.92 3.27
CA PRO A 62 5.57 6.04 3.74
C PRO A 62 4.23 6.78 3.84
N LEU A 63 3.15 6.03 3.64
CA LEU A 63 1.78 6.50 3.76
C LEU A 63 1.09 5.81 4.93
N PRO A 64 0.24 6.53 5.70
CA PRO A 64 -0.63 5.85 6.66
C PRO A 64 -1.55 4.85 5.97
N MET A 65 -1.74 3.71 6.58
CA MET A 65 -2.60 2.67 6.00
C MET A 65 -4.06 3.10 5.88
N SER A 66 -4.50 4.06 6.70
CA SER A 66 -5.84 4.63 6.63
C SER A 66 -6.10 5.43 5.35
N LYS A 67 -5.06 5.80 4.61
CA LYS A 67 -5.16 6.58 3.38
C LYS A 67 -5.21 5.74 2.11
N VAL A 68 -5.24 4.42 2.23
CA VAL A 68 -5.29 3.51 1.09
C VAL A 68 -6.41 2.49 1.24
N MET A 69 -6.91 2.00 0.11
CA MET A 69 -7.87 0.91 0.06
C MET A 69 -7.40 -0.13 -0.95
N LEU A 70 -7.65 -1.39 -0.65
CA LEU A 70 -7.31 -2.50 -1.54
C LEU A 70 -8.15 -2.44 -2.82
N ILE A 71 -7.52 -2.70 -3.96
CA ILE A 71 -8.23 -2.87 -5.23
C ILE A 71 -8.60 -4.34 -5.36
N CYS A 72 -9.90 -4.61 -5.46
CA CYS A 72 -10.38 -5.96 -5.70
C CYS A 72 -10.20 -6.32 -7.17
N SER A 73 -9.54 -7.44 -7.45
CA SER A 73 -9.33 -7.90 -8.83
C SER A 73 -10.63 -8.28 -9.54
N HIS A 74 -11.65 -8.65 -8.80
CA HIS A 74 -12.95 -9.02 -9.36
C HIS A 74 -13.83 -7.80 -9.65
N CYS A 75 -13.82 -6.80 -8.76
CA CYS A 75 -14.61 -5.57 -8.92
C CYS A 75 -13.86 -4.48 -9.68
N ASP A 76 -12.54 -4.53 -9.73
CA ASP A 76 -11.64 -3.52 -10.29
C ASP A 76 -11.88 -2.12 -9.69
N LYS A 77 -12.12 -2.07 -8.38
CA LYS A 77 -12.31 -0.81 -7.65
C LYS A 77 -11.78 -0.93 -6.23
N ALA A 78 -11.58 0.21 -5.59
CA ALA A 78 -11.18 0.26 -4.18
C ALA A 78 -12.32 -0.24 -3.30
N VAL A 79 -12.03 -1.20 -2.45
CA VAL A 79 -13.04 -1.85 -1.61
C VAL A 79 -12.53 -2.02 -0.19
N ARG A 80 -13.45 -2.20 0.73
CA ARG A 80 -13.14 -2.63 2.09
C ARG A 80 -12.99 -4.14 2.12
N VAL A 81 -12.08 -4.61 2.96
CA VAL A 81 -11.73 -6.02 3.06
C VAL A 81 -12.29 -6.58 4.36
N GLY A 82 -13.04 -7.67 4.26
CA GLY A 82 -13.47 -8.47 5.39
C GLY A 82 -12.60 -9.71 5.55
N GLN A 83 -12.90 -10.50 6.56
CA GLN A 83 -12.20 -11.76 6.83
C GLN A 83 -13.25 -12.87 7.00
N TRP A 84 -13.02 -13.99 6.32
CA TRP A 84 -13.83 -15.20 6.47
C TRP A 84 -12.92 -16.36 6.82
N PHE A 85 -13.51 -17.36 7.49
CA PHE A 85 -12.85 -18.62 7.75
C PHE A 85 -13.42 -19.67 6.81
N LEU A 86 -12.54 -20.39 6.12
CA LEU A 86 -12.93 -21.53 5.30
C LEU A 86 -13.25 -22.74 6.17
N GLU A 87 -13.85 -23.77 5.60
CA GLU A 87 -14.22 -25.00 6.32
C GLU A 87 -13.02 -25.68 6.97
N ASP A 88 -11.84 -25.55 6.38
CA ASP A 88 -10.60 -26.08 6.95
C ASP A 88 -9.99 -25.21 8.04
N GLY A 89 -10.66 -24.12 8.42
CA GLY A 89 -10.19 -23.17 9.42
C GLY A 89 -9.26 -22.09 8.92
N LYS A 90 -8.92 -22.08 7.64
CA LYS A 90 -8.02 -21.08 7.06
C LYS A 90 -8.74 -19.74 6.94
N LYS A 91 -8.04 -18.69 7.39
CA LYS A 91 -8.55 -17.31 7.32
C LYS A 91 -8.20 -16.71 5.95
N VAL A 92 -9.20 -16.14 5.29
CA VAL A 92 -9.01 -15.50 3.98
C VAL A 92 -9.57 -14.09 3.99
N ARG A 93 -9.05 -13.26 3.08
CA ARG A 93 -9.57 -11.91 2.85
C ARG A 93 -10.69 -11.96 1.82
N VAL A 94 -11.73 -11.20 2.07
CA VAL A 94 -12.92 -11.17 1.20
C VAL A 94 -13.28 -9.74 0.88
N CYS A 95 -13.61 -9.48 -0.38
CA CYS A 95 -14.13 -8.19 -0.81
C CYS A 95 -15.54 -8.00 -0.26
N ARG A 96 -15.78 -6.91 0.47
CA ARG A 96 -17.12 -6.64 1.02
C ARG A 96 -18.12 -6.18 -0.03
N SER A 97 -17.64 -5.74 -1.18
CA SER A 97 -18.52 -5.28 -2.26
C SER A 97 -19.06 -6.43 -3.10
N CYS A 98 -18.20 -7.31 -3.59
CA CYS A 98 -18.61 -8.44 -4.43
C CYS A 98 -18.59 -9.79 -3.72
N GLN A 99 -18.10 -9.84 -2.49
CA GLN A 99 -18.03 -11.04 -1.65
C GLN A 99 -17.14 -12.15 -2.19
N GLU A 100 -16.21 -11.79 -3.08
CA GLU A 100 -15.25 -12.75 -3.61
C GLU A 100 -14.02 -12.84 -2.72
N VAL A 101 -13.44 -14.04 -2.65
CA VAL A 101 -12.18 -14.26 -1.94
C VAL A 101 -11.05 -13.56 -2.69
N ILE A 102 -10.25 -12.76 -1.96
CA ILE A 102 -9.14 -12.02 -2.55
C ILE A 102 -7.88 -12.87 -2.59
N ASP A 103 -7.63 -13.65 -1.55
CA ASP A 103 -6.45 -14.54 -1.47
C ASP A 103 -6.79 -15.98 -1.15
#